data_16405b288b4af93b7316a566791093d3
#
_entry.id   16405b288b4af93b7316a566791093d3
#
_cell.length_a   1.000
_cell.length_b   1.000
_cell.length_c   1.000
_cell.angle_alpha   90.00
_cell.angle_beta   90.00
_cell.angle_gamma   90.00
#
_symmetry.space_group_name_H-M   'P 1'
#
loop_
_entity.id
_entity.type
_entity.pdbx_description
1 polymer ?
#
loop_
_entity_poly.entity_id
_entity_poly.type
_entity_poly.pdbx_seq_one_letter_code
_entity_poly.pdbx_strand_id
1 'polypeptide(L)'
;MEEIVLVDRITIKVNVDGVIKGAFQNDDKVKADDAFWNVNDTLIVDRNEEIIEYYHNIFAGNQIYVKYHLEEYIQMLLEDLDARGLFIEKGDAPEDALFEDGVTAAYEIIVEAKGLETRIIKGRYCMEELPKDYAKFIHLIGKAFSQFETWGDIFNPSLYAKPLRREDDIIYCAVEFGEYSKEYHYITDDDTIQEGDTVIVPVGVQNREMEATVF
;
A
#
# COMPACT_ATOMS: atom_id res chain seq x y z
N MET A 1 31.77 -21.41 -4.01
CA MET A 1 30.58 -20.59 -3.68
C MET A 1 29.90 -21.33 -2.55
N GLU A 2 29.68 -20.67 -1.42
CA GLU A 2 28.85 -21.26 -0.38
C GLU A 2 27.42 -21.36 -0.90
N GLU A 3 26.77 -22.49 -0.64
CA GLU A 3 25.37 -22.72 -1.03
C GLU A 3 24.46 -21.78 -0.24
N ILE A 4 23.57 -21.05 -0.91
CA ILE A 4 22.59 -20.16 -0.28
C ILE A 4 21.63 -21.01 0.55
N VAL A 5 21.39 -20.63 1.81
CA VAL A 5 20.33 -21.23 2.62
C VAL A 5 19.05 -20.41 2.41
N LEU A 6 18.10 -21.05 1.76
CA LEU A 6 16.84 -20.40 1.41
C LEU A 6 16.01 -20.08 2.65
N VAL A 7 15.38 -18.93 2.63
CA VAL A 7 14.40 -18.53 3.65
C VAL A 7 13.10 -19.30 3.43
N ASP A 8 12.56 -19.93 4.48
CA ASP A 8 11.24 -20.57 4.46
C ASP A 8 10.14 -19.57 4.83
N ARG A 9 10.36 -18.78 5.89
CA ARG A 9 9.38 -17.84 6.38
C ARG A 9 10.02 -16.61 7.00
N ILE A 10 9.42 -15.45 6.76
CA ILE A 10 9.74 -14.19 7.42
C ILE A 10 8.45 -13.66 8.06
N THR A 11 8.52 -13.34 9.35
CA THR A 11 7.45 -12.63 10.05
C THR A 11 8.00 -11.33 10.60
N ILE A 12 7.38 -10.21 10.24
CA ILE A 12 7.73 -8.88 10.75
C ILE A 12 6.53 -8.37 11.53
N LYS A 13 6.76 -7.99 12.78
CA LYS A 13 5.77 -7.34 13.63
C LYS A 13 6.26 -5.95 14.01
N VAL A 14 5.37 -4.97 13.92
CA VAL A 14 5.59 -3.60 14.35
C VAL A 14 4.47 -3.21 15.30
N ASN A 15 4.85 -2.74 16.49
CA ASN A 15 3.90 -2.26 17.48
C ASN A 15 4.21 -0.79 17.76
N VAL A 16 3.21 0.06 17.64
CA VAL A 16 3.30 1.48 17.95
C VAL A 16 2.23 1.83 18.96
N ASP A 17 2.66 2.29 20.13
CA ASP A 17 1.80 2.73 21.21
C ASP A 17 2.00 4.22 21.43
N GLY A 18 0.92 4.95 21.63
CA GLY A 18 1.01 6.38 21.86
C GLY A 18 -0.06 6.91 22.82
N VAL A 19 0.24 8.09 23.38
CA VAL A 19 -0.64 8.83 24.27
C VAL A 19 -0.87 10.21 23.71
N ILE A 20 -2.14 10.56 23.46
CA ILE A 20 -2.54 11.92 23.11
C ILE A 20 -2.98 12.61 24.40
N LYS A 21 -2.12 13.48 24.93
CA LYS A 21 -2.41 14.21 26.14
C LYS A 21 -3.55 15.21 25.91
N GLY A 22 -4.55 15.17 26.81
CA GLY A 22 -5.67 16.13 26.76
C GLY A 22 -6.60 15.95 25.55
N ALA A 23 -6.70 14.76 24.98
CA ALA A 23 -7.48 14.47 23.77
C ALA A 23 -8.99 14.76 23.94
N PHE A 24 -9.52 14.71 25.15
CA PHE A 24 -10.95 14.89 25.44
C PHE A 24 -11.19 16.13 26.30
N GLN A 25 -10.96 17.32 25.74
CA GLN A 25 -11.43 18.57 26.37
C GLN A 25 -12.91 18.79 26.01
N ASN A 26 -13.80 18.41 26.90
CA ASN A 26 -15.18 18.84 26.86
C ASN A 26 -15.41 19.78 28.05
N ASP A 27 -15.60 21.06 27.76
CA ASP A 27 -15.88 22.17 28.70
C ASP A 27 -14.79 22.53 29.72
N ASP A 28 -14.69 23.82 30.04
CA ASP A 28 -13.68 24.49 30.89
C ASP A 28 -13.57 23.99 32.35
N LYS A 29 -14.20 22.87 32.72
CA LYS A 29 -14.26 22.35 34.08
C LYS A 29 -13.89 20.89 34.28
N VAL A 30 -13.60 20.14 33.22
CA VAL A 30 -13.23 18.73 33.33
C VAL A 30 -11.73 18.59 33.02
N LYS A 31 -11.00 17.85 33.88
CA LYS A 31 -9.63 17.47 33.57
C LYS A 31 -9.63 16.72 32.21
N ALA A 32 -8.80 17.19 31.28
CA ALA A 32 -8.60 16.52 30.02
C ALA A 32 -8.03 15.14 30.31
N ASP A 33 -8.71 14.09 29.86
CA ASP A 33 -8.20 12.72 29.95
C ASP A 33 -7.29 12.45 28.74
N ASP A 34 -6.22 11.69 28.96
CA ASP A 34 -5.32 11.25 27.91
C ASP A 34 -5.97 10.12 27.09
N ALA A 35 -5.84 10.17 25.78
CA ALA A 35 -6.24 9.08 24.90
C ALA A 35 -5.05 8.18 24.59
N PHE A 36 -5.20 6.90 24.82
CA PHE A 36 -4.24 5.88 24.43
C PHE A 36 -4.61 5.33 23.06
N TRP A 37 -3.63 5.16 22.19
CA TRP A 37 -3.80 4.53 20.89
C TRP A 37 -2.72 3.48 20.67
N ASN A 38 -3.06 2.48 19.89
CA ASN A 38 -2.18 1.37 19.59
C ASN A 38 -2.40 0.94 18.13
N VAL A 39 -1.31 0.71 17.43
CA VAL A 39 -1.29 0.15 16.08
C VAL A 39 -0.34 -1.03 16.06
N ASN A 40 -0.81 -2.16 15.56
CA ASN A 40 -0.01 -3.37 15.44
C ASN A 40 -0.06 -3.87 14.01
N ASP A 41 1.09 -3.96 13.39
CA ASP A 41 1.26 -4.51 12.05
C ASP A 41 1.94 -5.86 12.11
N THR A 42 1.50 -6.79 11.29
CA THR A 42 2.17 -8.07 11.09
C THR A 42 2.20 -8.39 9.61
N LEU A 43 3.40 -8.54 9.07
CA LEU A 43 3.65 -9.03 7.72
C LEU A 43 4.23 -10.44 7.80
N ILE A 44 3.66 -11.38 7.06
CA ILE A 44 4.13 -12.76 6.94
C ILE A 44 4.40 -13.03 5.46
N VAL A 45 5.59 -13.53 5.15
CA VAL A 45 5.95 -14.05 3.83
C VAL A 45 6.38 -15.49 4.04
N ASP A 46 5.65 -16.44 3.47
CA ASP A 46 5.85 -17.87 3.64
C ASP A 46 6.08 -18.52 2.28
N ARG A 47 7.28 -19.11 2.10
CA ARG A 47 7.69 -19.80 0.89
C ARG A 47 6.93 -21.10 0.67
N ASN A 48 6.69 -21.86 1.75
CA ASN A 48 6.11 -23.21 1.65
C ASN A 48 4.61 -23.15 1.39
N GLU A 49 3.94 -22.15 1.99
CA GLU A 49 2.51 -21.90 1.77
C GLU A 49 2.26 -20.99 0.55
N GLU A 50 3.31 -20.42 -0.05
CA GLU A 50 3.27 -19.49 -1.18
C GLU A 50 2.37 -18.28 -0.92
N ILE A 51 2.45 -17.70 0.29
CA ILE A 51 1.58 -16.62 0.73
C ILE A 51 2.35 -15.37 1.17
N ILE A 52 1.68 -14.22 1.00
CA ILE A 52 1.96 -13.00 1.76
C ILE A 52 0.70 -12.65 2.54
N GLU A 53 0.82 -12.49 3.85
CA GLU A 53 -0.25 -12.04 4.72
C GLU A 53 0.14 -10.74 5.40
N TYR A 54 -0.80 -9.80 5.46
CA TYR A 54 -0.63 -8.54 6.16
C TYR A 54 -1.83 -8.29 7.07
N TYR A 55 -1.54 -8.07 8.33
CA TYR A 55 -2.50 -7.70 9.36
C TYR A 55 -2.19 -6.29 9.84
N HIS A 56 -3.16 -5.42 9.82
CA HIS A 56 -3.08 -4.07 10.35
C HIS A 56 -4.20 -3.89 11.36
N ASN A 57 -3.83 -3.85 12.64
CA ASN A 57 -4.77 -3.63 13.73
C ASN A 57 -4.67 -2.18 14.17
N ILE A 58 -5.77 -1.47 14.04
CA ILE A 58 -5.90 -0.06 14.43
C ILE A 58 -6.68 0.02 15.74
N PHE A 59 -6.43 1.07 16.50
CA PHE A 59 -7.18 1.41 17.72
C PHE A 59 -8.68 1.07 17.63
N ALA A 60 -9.28 0.67 18.75
CA ALA A 60 -10.69 0.30 18.90
C ALA A 60 -11.12 -0.99 18.18
N GLY A 61 -10.18 -1.91 17.91
CA GLY A 61 -10.49 -3.23 17.35
C GLY A 61 -10.76 -3.25 15.85
N ASN A 62 -10.46 -2.15 15.16
CA ASN A 62 -10.48 -2.14 13.70
C ASN A 62 -9.30 -2.94 13.16
N GLN A 63 -9.56 -3.81 12.20
CA GLN A 63 -8.56 -4.67 11.60
C GLN A 63 -8.68 -4.68 10.09
N ILE A 64 -7.53 -4.60 9.42
CA ILE A 64 -7.39 -4.90 8.00
C ILE A 64 -6.58 -6.20 7.90
N TYR A 65 -7.08 -7.14 7.15
CA TYR A 65 -6.39 -8.37 6.83
C TYR A 65 -6.36 -8.59 5.32
N VAL A 66 -5.16 -8.78 4.79
CA VAL A 66 -4.94 -9.05 3.37
C VAL A 66 -4.11 -10.32 3.27
N LYS A 67 -4.53 -11.24 2.41
CA LYS A 67 -3.80 -12.47 2.11
C LYS A 67 -3.74 -12.66 0.60
N TYR A 68 -2.53 -12.80 0.10
CA TYR A 68 -2.26 -13.20 -1.28
C TYR A 68 -1.69 -14.62 -1.28
N HIS A 69 -2.22 -15.48 -2.14
CA HIS A 69 -1.62 -16.76 -2.48
C HIS A 69 -1.03 -16.61 -3.87
N LEU A 70 0.29 -16.69 -3.98
CA LEU A 70 1.06 -16.31 -5.16
C LEU A 70 2.00 -17.47 -5.54
N GLU A 71 1.43 -18.48 -6.21
CA GLU A 71 2.13 -19.68 -6.66
C GLU A 71 3.41 -19.31 -7.44
N GLU A 72 4.51 -20.02 -7.16
CA GLU A 72 5.85 -19.81 -7.74
C GLU A 72 6.44 -18.39 -7.54
N TYR A 73 5.60 -17.35 -7.41
CA TYR A 73 6.06 -15.97 -7.28
C TYR A 73 6.80 -15.73 -5.96
N ILE A 74 6.32 -16.30 -4.86
CA ILE A 74 6.98 -16.17 -3.55
C ILE A 74 8.34 -16.87 -3.53
N GLN A 75 8.44 -18.01 -4.23
CA GLN A 75 9.71 -18.73 -4.37
C GLN A 75 10.73 -17.86 -5.11
N MET A 76 10.33 -17.25 -6.22
CA MET A 76 11.16 -16.32 -7.00
C MET A 76 11.54 -15.08 -6.18
N LEU A 77 10.60 -14.53 -5.42
CA LEU A 77 10.81 -13.34 -4.58
C LEU A 77 11.89 -13.56 -3.51
N LEU A 78 11.96 -14.79 -2.96
CA LEU A 78 12.85 -15.14 -1.86
C LEU A 78 14.11 -15.92 -2.32
N GLU A 79 14.30 -16.19 -3.62
CA GLU A 79 15.37 -17.08 -4.12
C GLU A 79 16.78 -16.52 -3.88
N ASP A 80 16.92 -15.20 -3.94
CA ASP A 80 18.22 -14.51 -3.75
C ASP A 80 18.52 -14.15 -2.28
N LEU A 81 17.62 -14.49 -1.35
CA LEU A 81 17.78 -14.16 0.07
C LEU A 81 18.48 -15.32 0.82
N ASP A 82 19.67 -15.07 1.31
CA ASP A 82 20.37 -16.01 2.19
C ASP A 82 19.91 -15.82 3.64
N ALA A 83 19.21 -16.82 4.17
CA ALA A 83 18.72 -16.80 5.55
C ALA A 83 19.80 -16.56 6.60
N ARG A 84 21.06 -16.91 6.31
CA ARG A 84 22.19 -16.71 7.25
C ARG A 84 22.56 -15.24 7.40
N GLY A 85 22.46 -14.47 6.31
CA GLY A 85 22.88 -13.06 6.27
C GLY A 85 21.73 -12.05 6.46
N LEU A 86 20.49 -12.46 6.25
CA LEU A 86 19.34 -11.56 6.25
C LEU A 86 19.07 -10.97 7.64
N PHE A 87 18.94 -9.65 7.74
CA PHE A 87 18.64 -8.87 8.95
C PHE A 87 19.68 -9.01 10.10
N ILE A 88 20.94 -9.36 9.79
CA ILE A 88 21.99 -9.47 10.83
C ILE A 88 22.54 -8.11 11.21
N GLU A 89 22.84 -7.27 10.23
CA GLU A 89 23.46 -5.98 10.47
C GLU A 89 22.44 -4.96 10.97
N LYS A 90 22.44 -4.74 12.28
CA LYS A 90 21.64 -3.68 12.92
C LYS A 90 22.45 -2.38 12.97
N GLY A 91 21.73 -1.25 12.93
CA GLY A 91 22.26 0.02 13.37
C GLY A 91 22.10 0.20 14.88
N ASP A 92 22.69 1.25 15.41
CA ASP A 92 22.50 1.68 16.79
C ASP A 92 22.08 3.15 16.79
N ALA A 93 21.01 3.46 17.53
CA ALA A 93 20.62 4.84 17.73
C ALA A 93 21.66 5.57 18.59
N PRO A 94 21.99 6.84 18.29
CA PRO A 94 22.83 7.64 19.16
C PRO A 94 22.31 7.70 20.60
N GLU A 95 23.22 7.74 21.60
CA GLU A 95 22.84 7.79 23.01
C GLU A 95 22.00 9.05 23.35
N ASP A 96 22.19 10.13 22.60
CA ASP A 96 21.49 11.40 22.72
C ASP A 96 20.29 11.54 21.76
N ALA A 97 19.87 10.45 21.14
CA ALA A 97 18.72 10.47 20.23
C ALA A 97 17.44 10.90 20.97
N LEU A 98 16.78 11.91 20.42
CA LEU A 98 15.50 12.38 20.93
C LEU A 98 14.38 11.56 20.27
N PHE A 99 13.61 10.87 21.09
CA PHE A 99 12.41 10.16 20.68
C PHE A 99 11.16 10.99 21.02
N GLU A 100 10.10 10.80 20.28
CA GLU A 100 8.84 11.50 20.52
C GLU A 100 8.27 11.10 21.88
N ASP A 101 8.01 12.11 22.74
CA ASP A 101 7.45 11.91 24.06
C ASP A 101 6.06 11.27 23.99
N GLY A 102 5.88 10.16 24.74
CA GLY A 102 4.60 9.45 24.81
C GLY A 102 4.33 8.53 23.64
N VAL A 103 5.28 8.32 22.74
CA VAL A 103 5.20 7.32 21.66
C VAL A 103 6.29 6.28 21.85
N THR A 104 5.91 5.00 21.80
CA THR A 104 6.83 3.87 21.75
C THR A 104 6.58 3.06 20.50
N ALA A 105 7.63 2.81 19.73
CA ALA A 105 7.57 1.98 18.54
C ALA A 105 8.63 0.87 18.63
N ALA A 106 8.21 -0.37 18.44
CA ALA A 106 9.07 -1.54 18.53
C ALA A 106 8.82 -2.48 17.35
N TYR A 107 9.86 -3.23 16.97
CA TYR A 107 9.74 -4.27 15.97
C TYR A 107 10.25 -5.63 16.46
N GLU A 108 9.73 -6.68 15.86
CA GLU A 108 10.21 -8.05 15.96
C GLU A 108 10.23 -8.65 14.55
N ILE A 109 11.39 -9.14 14.14
CA ILE A 109 11.57 -9.87 12.88
C ILE A 109 11.94 -11.32 13.24
N ILE A 110 11.20 -12.28 12.66
CA ILE A 110 11.45 -13.71 12.83
C ILE A 110 11.83 -14.27 11.47
N VAL A 111 12.99 -14.92 11.38
CA VAL A 111 13.48 -15.58 10.17
C VAL A 111 13.58 -17.07 10.43
N GLU A 112 12.90 -17.85 9.61
CA GLU A 112 12.85 -19.31 9.67
C GLU A 112 13.42 -19.88 8.35
N ALA A 113 14.29 -20.88 8.49
CA ALA A 113 14.90 -21.55 7.35
C ALA A 113 15.25 -23.00 7.71
N LYS A 114 15.09 -23.90 6.78
CA LYS A 114 15.36 -25.32 6.99
C LYS A 114 16.82 -25.56 7.38
N GLY A 115 17.01 -26.23 8.50
CA GLY A 115 18.34 -26.58 8.98
C GLY A 115 19.05 -25.46 9.77
N LEU A 116 18.41 -24.32 10.00
CA LEU A 116 18.87 -23.27 10.88
C LEU A 116 17.93 -23.14 12.10
N GLU A 117 18.50 -22.63 13.20
CA GLU A 117 17.66 -22.20 14.33
C GLU A 117 16.88 -20.94 13.93
N THR A 118 15.63 -20.86 14.37
CA THR A 118 14.78 -19.67 14.19
C THR A 118 15.46 -18.47 14.81
N ARG A 119 15.69 -17.43 14.01
CA ARG A 119 16.31 -16.20 14.45
C ARG A 119 15.27 -15.13 14.73
N ILE A 120 15.38 -14.49 15.89
CA ILE A 120 14.48 -13.42 16.32
C ILE A 120 15.32 -12.15 16.53
N ILE A 121 14.98 -11.09 15.80
CA ILE A 121 15.61 -9.78 15.84
C ILE A 121 14.58 -8.79 16.40
N LYS A 122 14.99 -7.99 17.39
CA LYS A 122 14.12 -7.01 18.05
C LYS A 122 14.85 -5.69 18.23
N GLY A 123 14.11 -4.59 18.26
CA GLY A 123 14.62 -3.26 18.51
C GLY A 123 13.51 -2.21 18.50
N ARG A 124 13.88 -0.94 18.60
CA ARG A 124 12.97 0.17 18.35
C ARG A 124 12.72 0.29 16.87
N TYR A 125 11.48 0.60 16.52
CA TYR A 125 11.11 0.82 15.12
C TYR A 125 11.50 2.24 14.71
N CYS A 126 12.78 2.45 14.46
CA CYS A 126 13.37 3.67 13.94
C CYS A 126 14.49 3.33 12.95
N MET A 127 14.79 4.27 12.06
CA MET A 127 15.76 4.06 10.97
C MET A 127 17.14 3.60 11.47
N GLU A 128 17.56 4.12 12.61
CA GLU A 128 18.88 3.88 13.20
C GLU A 128 19.03 2.47 13.77
N GLU A 129 17.95 1.87 14.32
CA GLU A 129 17.98 0.54 14.93
C GLU A 129 17.48 -0.58 14.02
N LEU A 130 16.85 -0.25 12.90
CA LEU A 130 16.41 -1.25 11.93
C LEU A 130 17.59 -1.94 11.24
N PRO A 131 17.48 -3.22 10.85
CA PRO A 131 18.47 -3.89 10.02
C PRO A 131 18.71 -3.12 8.71
N LYS A 132 19.97 -3.06 8.25
CA LYS A 132 20.34 -2.29 7.05
C LYS A 132 19.62 -2.73 5.78
N ASP A 133 19.28 -3.99 5.68
CA ASP A 133 18.56 -4.59 4.55
C ASP A 133 17.03 -4.54 4.69
N TYR A 134 16.51 -4.06 5.83
CA TYR A 134 15.07 -3.96 6.10
C TYR A 134 14.33 -3.16 5.02
N ALA A 135 14.80 -1.95 4.73
CA ALA A 135 14.15 -1.08 3.75
C ALA A 135 14.11 -1.71 2.35
N LYS A 136 15.19 -2.41 1.95
CA LYS A 136 15.25 -3.12 0.67
C LYS A 136 14.24 -4.26 0.63
N PHE A 137 14.11 -5.01 1.72
CA PHE A 137 13.14 -6.10 1.82
C PHE A 137 11.70 -5.58 1.75
N ILE A 138 11.36 -4.56 2.55
CA ILE A 138 10.01 -3.97 2.52
C ILE A 138 9.67 -3.38 1.15
N HIS A 139 10.64 -2.75 0.48
CA HIS A 139 10.43 -2.27 -0.89
C HIS A 139 10.15 -3.42 -1.88
N LEU A 140 10.82 -4.55 -1.73
CA LEU A 140 10.59 -5.75 -2.54
C LEU A 140 9.15 -6.27 -2.34
N ILE A 141 8.69 -6.37 -1.10
CA ILE A 141 7.32 -6.78 -0.77
C ILE A 141 6.29 -5.75 -1.26
N GLY A 142 6.56 -4.46 -1.10
CA GLY A 142 5.69 -3.39 -1.59
C GLY A 142 5.48 -3.43 -3.10
N LYS A 143 6.52 -3.77 -3.87
CA LYS A 143 6.38 -4.02 -5.31
C LYS A 143 5.48 -5.21 -5.62
N ALA A 144 5.58 -6.29 -4.84
CA ALA A 144 4.68 -7.42 -4.99
C ALA A 144 3.23 -7.00 -4.75
N PHE A 145 2.95 -6.28 -3.67
CA PHE A 145 1.61 -5.77 -3.39
C PHE A 145 1.07 -4.89 -4.52
N SER A 146 1.88 -3.93 -5.02
CA SER A 146 1.43 -3.01 -6.07
C SER A 146 1.09 -3.69 -7.41
N GLN A 147 1.62 -4.88 -7.68
CA GLN A 147 1.27 -5.66 -8.86
C GLN A 147 -0.10 -6.35 -8.75
N PHE A 148 -0.59 -6.55 -7.53
CA PHE A 148 -1.82 -7.28 -7.24
C PHE A 148 -2.92 -6.41 -6.61
N GLU A 149 -2.68 -5.11 -6.44
CA GLU A 149 -3.70 -4.13 -6.01
C GLU A 149 -4.72 -3.86 -7.12
N THR A 150 -5.38 -4.89 -7.59
CA THR A 150 -6.61 -4.71 -8.34
C THR A 150 -7.77 -4.88 -7.37
N TRP A 151 -8.42 -3.78 -7.03
CA TRP A 151 -9.77 -3.85 -6.49
C TRP A 151 -10.61 -4.63 -7.49
N GLY A 152 -11.20 -5.74 -7.06
CA GLY A 152 -12.00 -6.57 -7.96
C GLY A 152 -13.14 -5.76 -8.59
N ASP A 153 -13.70 -6.27 -9.66
CA ASP A 153 -14.77 -5.62 -10.44
C ASP A 153 -15.99 -5.19 -9.61
N ILE A 154 -16.20 -5.82 -8.46
CA ILE A 154 -17.26 -5.42 -7.50
C ILE A 154 -17.13 -3.96 -7.04
N PHE A 155 -15.91 -3.40 -7.05
CA PHE A 155 -15.64 -2.01 -6.67
C PHE A 155 -15.46 -1.08 -7.87
N ASN A 156 -15.58 -1.60 -9.09
CA ASN A 156 -15.41 -0.81 -10.31
C ASN A 156 -16.71 -0.08 -10.69
N PRO A 157 -16.80 1.25 -10.46
CA PRO A 157 -18.02 2.01 -10.74
C PRO A 157 -18.45 1.95 -12.20
N SER A 158 -17.51 1.76 -13.13
CA SER A 158 -17.83 1.69 -14.55
C SER A 158 -18.73 0.50 -14.92
N LEU A 159 -18.76 -0.54 -14.06
CA LEU A 159 -19.58 -1.72 -14.28
C LEU A 159 -21.00 -1.61 -13.73
N TYR A 160 -21.23 -0.79 -12.70
CA TYR A 160 -22.55 -0.72 -12.03
C TYR A 160 -23.16 0.69 -11.98
N ALA A 161 -22.37 1.73 -12.18
CA ALA A 161 -22.86 3.12 -12.12
C ALA A 161 -23.32 3.65 -13.49
N LYS A 162 -22.99 2.96 -14.58
CA LYS A 162 -23.48 3.31 -15.91
C LYS A 162 -24.75 2.49 -16.24
N PRO A 163 -25.82 3.10 -16.74
CA PRO A 163 -26.98 2.38 -17.25
C PRO A 163 -26.57 1.51 -18.45
N LEU A 164 -27.22 0.35 -18.59
CA LEU A 164 -27.01 -0.49 -19.78
C LEU A 164 -27.42 0.29 -21.02
N ARG A 165 -26.50 0.36 -21.98
CA ARG A 165 -26.73 0.98 -23.26
C ARG A 165 -27.76 0.20 -24.06
N ARG A 166 -28.68 0.92 -24.71
CA ARG A 166 -29.63 0.38 -25.69
C ARG A 166 -29.13 0.62 -27.10
N GLU A 167 -29.60 -0.15 -28.04
CA GLU A 167 -29.20 -0.06 -29.45
C GLU A 167 -29.41 1.33 -30.06
N ASP A 168 -30.41 2.06 -29.56
CA ASP A 168 -30.80 3.40 -30.03
C ASP A 168 -30.16 4.55 -29.20
N ASP A 169 -29.35 4.26 -28.20
CA ASP A 169 -28.75 5.30 -27.34
C ASP A 169 -27.64 6.05 -28.08
N ILE A 170 -27.67 7.38 -27.94
CA ILE A 170 -26.65 8.27 -28.49
C ILE A 170 -25.73 8.69 -27.35
N ILE A 171 -24.42 8.44 -27.51
CA ILE A 171 -23.39 8.86 -26.54
C ILE A 171 -22.91 10.25 -26.92
N TYR A 172 -22.80 11.11 -25.92
CA TYR A 172 -22.20 12.43 -26.07
C TYR A 172 -20.93 12.47 -25.21
N CYS A 173 -19.84 12.96 -25.81
CA CYS A 173 -18.59 13.29 -25.15
C CYS A 173 -18.53 14.81 -24.98
N ALA A 174 -18.42 15.29 -23.75
CA ALA A 174 -18.16 16.69 -23.43
C ALA A 174 -16.67 16.96 -23.47
N VAL A 175 -16.23 17.99 -24.20
CA VAL A 175 -14.82 18.33 -24.37
C VAL A 175 -14.55 19.81 -24.20
N GLU A 176 -13.32 20.14 -23.74
CA GLU A 176 -12.76 21.49 -23.67
C GLU A 176 -11.51 21.61 -24.53
N PHE A 177 -11.30 22.80 -25.14
CA PHE A 177 -10.11 23.10 -25.95
C PHE A 177 -8.98 23.83 -25.18
N GLY A 178 -9.11 23.95 -23.86
CA GLY A 178 -8.12 24.57 -22.98
C GLY A 178 -8.73 24.89 -21.62
N GLU A 179 -7.89 25.18 -20.63
CA GLU A 179 -8.33 25.54 -19.29
C GLU A 179 -9.36 26.68 -19.32
N TYR A 180 -10.52 26.45 -18.70
CA TYR A 180 -11.64 27.39 -18.64
C TYR A 180 -12.28 27.72 -19.99
N SER A 181 -12.12 26.88 -21.00
CA SER A 181 -12.81 27.06 -22.28
C SER A 181 -14.29 26.69 -22.18
N LYS A 182 -15.04 27.04 -23.22
CA LYS A 182 -16.43 26.62 -23.33
C LYS A 182 -16.51 25.12 -23.59
N GLU A 183 -17.43 24.45 -22.92
CA GLU A 183 -17.78 23.03 -23.13
C GLU A 183 -18.47 22.82 -24.49
N TYR A 184 -18.06 21.78 -25.20
CA TYR A 184 -18.63 21.34 -26.47
C TYR A 184 -18.99 19.86 -26.38
N HIS A 185 -20.12 19.48 -26.98
CA HIS A 185 -20.60 18.12 -26.98
C HIS A 185 -20.47 17.51 -28.36
N TYR A 186 -19.84 16.34 -28.43
CA TYR A 186 -19.68 15.56 -29.65
C TYR A 186 -20.34 14.20 -29.50
N ILE A 187 -20.95 13.72 -30.57
CA ILE A 187 -21.50 12.37 -30.63
C ILE A 187 -20.33 11.41 -30.85
N THR A 188 -20.30 10.32 -30.12
CA THR A 188 -19.34 9.24 -30.30
C THR A 188 -20.03 7.89 -30.20
N ASP A 189 -19.44 6.86 -30.77
CA ASP A 189 -19.81 5.45 -30.61
C ASP A 189 -18.84 4.71 -29.66
N ASP A 190 -17.77 5.41 -29.21
CA ASP A 190 -16.80 4.90 -28.27
C ASP A 190 -17.24 5.19 -26.84
N ASP A 191 -17.63 4.15 -26.11
CA ASP A 191 -18.06 4.20 -24.71
C ASP A 191 -16.91 3.99 -23.71
N THR A 192 -15.66 3.84 -24.20
CA THR A 192 -14.46 3.70 -23.38
C THR A 192 -13.84 5.03 -22.99
N ILE A 193 -14.25 6.12 -23.63
CA ILE A 193 -13.77 7.49 -23.36
C ILE A 193 -14.08 7.89 -21.91
N GLN A 194 -13.09 8.43 -21.21
CA GLN A 194 -13.17 8.86 -19.82
C GLN A 194 -12.77 10.34 -19.64
N GLU A 195 -13.24 10.93 -18.55
CA GLU A 195 -12.79 12.28 -18.12
C GLU A 195 -11.25 12.35 -18.01
N GLY A 196 -10.67 13.38 -18.62
CA GLY A 196 -9.22 13.57 -18.70
C GLY A 196 -8.58 13.00 -19.97
N ASP A 197 -9.28 12.20 -20.77
CA ASP A 197 -8.75 11.70 -22.03
C ASP A 197 -8.56 12.81 -23.03
N THR A 198 -7.55 12.67 -23.89
CA THR A 198 -7.36 13.54 -25.06
C THR A 198 -7.97 12.90 -26.29
N VAL A 199 -8.90 13.61 -26.90
CA VAL A 199 -9.62 13.17 -28.11
C VAL A 199 -9.40 14.13 -29.26
N ILE A 200 -9.52 13.65 -30.51
CA ILE A 200 -9.46 14.47 -31.72
C ILE A 200 -10.89 14.69 -32.19
N VAL A 201 -11.31 15.94 -32.25
CA VAL A 201 -12.68 16.31 -32.65
C VAL A 201 -12.69 17.27 -33.84
N PRO A 202 -13.69 17.18 -34.71
CA PRO A 202 -13.84 18.11 -35.84
C PRO A 202 -14.38 19.46 -35.36
N VAL A 203 -13.74 20.56 -35.74
CA VAL A 203 -14.11 21.92 -35.33
C VAL A 203 -14.41 22.80 -36.53
N GLY A 204 -15.47 23.60 -36.42
CA GLY A 204 -15.87 24.60 -37.40
C GLY A 204 -16.45 24.02 -38.68
N VAL A 205 -16.79 24.93 -39.64
CA VAL A 205 -17.44 24.54 -40.88
C VAL A 205 -16.57 23.69 -41.82
N GLN A 206 -15.26 23.72 -41.61
CA GLN A 206 -14.29 22.96 -42.40
C GLN A 206 -13.87 21.64 -41.78
N ASN A 207 -14.51 21.25 -40.67
CA ASN A 207 -14.19 20.02 -39.93
C ASN A 207 -12.67 19.85 -39.68
N ARG A 208 -12.01 20.91 -39.24
CA ARG A 208 -10.60 20.79 -38.86
C ARG A 208 -10.48 19.94 -37.60
N GLU A 209 -9.60 18.97 -37.64
CA GLU A 209 -9.28 18.16 -36.48
C GLU A 209 -8.51 18.99 -35.44
N MET A 210 -8.96 18.97 -34.22
CA MET A 210 -8.32 19.58 -33.06
C MET A 210 -8.32 18.65 -31.89
N GLU A 211 -7.22 18.69 -31.13
CA GLU A 211 -7.14 18.00 -29.84
C GLU A 211 -7.99 18.76 -28.82
N ALA A 212 -8.73 17.99 -28.01
CA ALA A 212 -9.54 18.48 -26.92
C ALA A 212 -9.46 17.50 -25.74
N THR A 213 -9.67 18.00 -24.54
CA THR A 213 -9.69 17.18 -23.31
C THR A 213 -11.14 16.87 -22.95
N VAL A 214 -11.40 15.62 -22.60
CA VAL A 214 -12.71 15.17 -22.10
C VAL A 214 -12.93 15.69 -20.69
N PHE A 215 -14.13 16.23 -20.47
CA PHE A 215 -14.52 16.89 -19.23
C PHE A 215 -15.67 16.15 -18.55
#